data_e5bd4f0844a73b129f1c13cb8212e9f2
#
_entry.id   e5bd4f0844a73b129f1c13cb8212e9f2
#
_cell.length_a   1.000
_cell.length_b   1.000
_cell.length_c   1.000
_cell.angle_alpha   90.00
_cell.angle_beta   90.00
_cell.angle_gamma   90.00
#
_symmetry.space_group_name_H-M   'P 1'
#
loop_
_entity.id
_entity.type
_entity.pdbx_description
1 polymer ?
#
loop_
_entity_poly.entity_id
_entity_poly.type
_entity_poly.pdbx_seq_one_letter_code
_entity_poly.pdbx_strand_id
1 'polypeptide(L)'
;RQLQLQLAYVSYVGLVIRRALERYGLRRVDGNFVFSWAGRNFTLKHDAHDWIVTQSEGSTLRIVPIAWFGASINSSESLEPGRIVCWPGAPTSVASPQSLPVSPLDLYVVEKVGKLIDEWMLRQLLQGHGRKLGPLPTPAKKLTETWPEQFESISPTHVRLLAPLDGQKAAELKA
;
A
#
# COMPACT_ATOMS: atom_id res chain seq x y z
N ARG A 1 3.43 -1.38 -31.69
CA ARG A 1 3.42 -0.09 -30.93
C ARG A 1 2.84 -0.24 -29.53
N GLN A 2 1.68 -0.88 -29.36
CA GLN A 2 1.04 -1.02 -28.05
C GLN A 2 1.91 -1.81 -27.04
N LEU A 3 2.48 -2.95 -27.45
CA LEU A 3 3.36 -3.73 -26.60
C LEU A 3 4.60 -2.94 -26.16
N GLN A 4 5.19 -2.15 -27.04
CA GLN A 4 6.34 -1.31 -26.72
C GLN A 4 5.99 -0.25 -25.67
N LEU A 5 4.80 0.37 -25.79
CA LEU A 5 4.32 1.35 -24.82
C LEU A 5 4.10 0.68 -23.45
N GLN A 6 3.49 -0.50 -23.42
CA GLN A 6 3.31 -1.27 -22.20
C GLN A 6 4.65 -1.58 -21.53
N LEU A 7 5.63 -2.12 -22.26
CA LEU A 7 6.95 -2.44 -21.73
C LEU A 7 7.69 -1.20 -21.21
N ALA A 8 7.60 -0.09 -21.94
CA ALA A 8 8.18 1.18 -21.50
C ALA A 8 7.52 1.67 -20.20
N TYR A 9 6.22 1.56 -20.10
CA TYR A 9 5.49 1.95 -18.88
C TYR A 9 5.82 1.05 -17.69
N VAL A 10 5.89 -0.26 -17.89
CA VAL A 10 6.35 -1.23 -16.86
C VAL A 10 7.73 -0.84 -16.34
N SER A 11 8.65 -0.52 -17.24
CA SER A 11 10.02 -0.10 -16.91
C SER A 11 10.04 1.22 -16.13
N TYR A 12 9.21 2.18 -16.53
CA TYR A 12 9.05 3.46 -15.84
C TYR A 12 8.51 3.29 -14.42
N VAL A 13 7.43 2.52 -14.24
CA VAL A 13 6.87 2.21 -12.92
C VAL A 13 7.93 1.54 -12.03
N GLY A 14 8.69 0.60 -12.58
CA GLY A 14 9.80 -0.05 -11.88
C GLY A 14 10.91 0.93 -11.45
N LEU A 15 11.19 1.95 -12.26
CA LEU A 15 12.13 3.01 -11.89
C LEU A 15 11.59 3.83 -10.71
N VAL A 16 10.31 4.21 -10.76
CA VAL A 16 9.65 4.98 -9.69
C VAL A 16 9.64 4.18 -8.38
N ILE A 17 9.29 2.88 -8.42
CA ILE A 17 9.32 2.01 -7.25
C ILE A 17 10.73 1.94 -6.64
N ARG A 18 11.75 1.69 -7.47
CA ARG A 18 13.14 1.62 -7.00
C ARG A 18 13.57 2.93 -6.36
N ARG A 19 13.23 4.06 -6.97
CA ARG A 19 13.53 5.38 -6.42
C ARG A 19 12.86 5.62 -5.07
N ALA A 20 11.60 5.21 -4.93
CA ALA A 20 10.87 5.29 -3.67
C ALA A 20 11.50 4.42 -2.57
N LEU A 21 12.10 3.29 -2.92
CA LEU A 21 12.70 2.34 -1.98
C LEU A 21 14.18 2.61 -1.66
N GLU A 22 14.86 3.54 -2.36
CA GLU A 22 16.26 3.91 -2.08
C GLU A 22 16.46 4.33 -0.61
N ARG A 23 15.49 4.99 -0.01
CA ARG A 23 15.53 5.41 1.40
C ARG A 23 15.60 4.24 2.40
N TYR A 24 15.28 3.02 1.97
CA TYR A 24 15.37 1.79 2.77
C TYR A 24 16.62 0.96 2.47
N GLY A 25 17.61 1.56 1.79
CA GLY A 25 18.84 0.87 1.45
C GLY A 25 18.66 -0.20 0.39
N LEU A 26 17.81 0.07 -0.63
CA LEU A 26 17.60 -0.84 -1.74
C LEU A 26 18.94 -1.19 -2.42
N ARG A 27 19.22 -2.48 -2.53
CA ARG A 27 20.42 -3.02 -3.17
C ARG A 27 20.07 -4.20 -4.07
N ARG A 28 20.91 -4.46 -5.07
CA ARG A 28 20.76 -5.59 -5.97
C ARG A 28 21.53 -6.78 -5.43
N VAL A 29 20.86 -7.93 -5.29
CA VAL A 29 21.46 -9.21 -4.85
C VAL A 29 20.89 -10.31 -5.74
N ASP A 30 21.75 -11.07 -6.42
CA ASP A 30 21.39 -12.21 -7.27
C ASP A 30 20.26 -11.92 -8.29
N GLY A 31 20.31 -10.75 -8.91
CA GLY A 31 19.31 -10.33 -9.90
C GLY A 31 18.03 -9.70 -9.34
N ASN A 32 17.76 -9.88 -8.05
CA ASN A 32 16.64 -9.25 -7.34
C ASN A 32 17.09 -7.99 -6.61
N PHE A 33 16.13 -7.14 -6.23
CA PHE A 33 16.38 -6.03 -5.33
C PHE A 33 15.94 -6.41 -3.93
N VAL A 34 16.77 -6.10 -2.94
CA VAL A 34 16.47 -6.36 -1.52
C VAL A 34 16.59 -5.07 -0.72
N PHE A 35 15.76 -4.92 0.28
CA PHE A 35 15.80 -3.80 1.21
C PHE A 35 15.29 -4.24 2.59
N SER A 36 15.54 -3.43 3.61
CA SER A 36 15.13 -3.74 4.98
C SER A 36 14.37 -2.55 5.58
N TRP A 37 13.31 -2.85 6.31
CA TRP A 37 12.54 -1.87 7.04
C TRP A 37 12.00 -2.46 8.35
N ALA A 38 12.10 -1.72 9.45
CA ALA A 38 11.65 -2.14 10.78
C ALA A 38 12.14 -3.55 11.20
N GLY A 39 13.41 -3.88 10.88
CA GLY A 39 13.99 -5.19 11.20
C GLY A 39 13.51 -6.35 10.33
N ARG A 40 12.73 -6.08 9.29
CA ARG A 40 12.23 -7.10 8.34
C ARG A 40 12.87 -6.93 6.97
N ASN A 41 13.05 -8.03 6.28
CA ASN A 41 13.63 -8.06 4.93
C ASN A 41 12.53 -8.19 3.89
N PHE A 42 12.71 -7.43 2.82
CA PHE A 42 11.81 -7.38 1.68
C PHE A 42 12.59 -7.60 0.39
N THR A 43 11.92 -8.18 -0.58
CA THR A 43 12.45 -8.39 -1.94
C THR A 43 11.53 -7.72 -2.94
N LEU A 44 12.11 -6.94 -3.86
CA LEU A 44 11.41 -6.43 -5.05
C LEU A 44 11.90 -7.22 -6.26
N LYS A 45 10.98 -7.81 -6.98
CA LYS A 45 11.26 -8.52 -8.24
C LYS A 45 10.30 -8.08 -9.35
N HIS A 46 10.73 -8.28 -10.57
CA HIS A 46 9.92 -8.13 -11.78
C HIS A 46 9.50 -9.52 -12.26
N ASP A 47 8.21 -9.72 -12.46
CA ASP A 47 7.63 -10.98 -12.93
C ASP A 47 6.64 -10.69 -14.07
N ALA A 48 6.98 -11.14 -15.28
CA ALA A 48 6.27 -10.83 -16.53
C ALA A 48 6.12 -9.32 -16.76
N HIS A 49 5.02 -8.73 -16.33
CA HIS A 49 4.74 -7.29 -16.46
C HIS A 49 4.47 -6.61 -15.12
N ASP A 50 4.54 -7.36 -14.03
CA ASP A 50 4.22 -6.89 -12.69
C ASP A 50 5.50 -6.66 -11.85
N TRP A 51 5.41 -5.72 -10.92
CA TRP A 51 6.39 -5.55 -9.87
C TRP A 51 5.86 -6.12 -8.56
N ILE A 52 6.66 -6.96 -7.93
CA ILE A 52 6.24 -7.71 -6.74
C ILE A 52 7.17 -7.38 -5.59
N VAL A 53 6.60 -6.82 -4.53
CA VAL A 53 7.27 -6.66 -3.23
C VAL A 53 6.83 -7.81 -2.34
N THR A 54 7.78 -8.61 -1.85
CA THR A 54 7.52 -9.75 -0.99
C THR A 54 8.24 -9.57 0.34
N GLN A 55 7.53 -9.78 1.43
CA GLN A 55 8.13 -9.92 2.74
C GLN A 55 8.62 -11.36 2.92
N SER A 56 9.71 -11.57 3.66
CA SER A 56 10.28 -12.91 3.94
C SER A 56 9.29 -13.91 4.54
N GLU A 57 8.24 -13.44 5.20
CA GLU A 57 7.19 -14.26 5.84
C GLU A 57 5.98 -14.54 4.91
N GLY A 58 6.10 -14.25 3.62
CA GLY A 58 5.13 -14.68 2.60
C GLY A 58 4.07 -13.66 2.18
N SER A 59 3.99 -12.50 2.80
CA SER A 59 3.09 -11.43 2.36
C SER A 59 3.62 -10.76 1.08
N THR A 60 2.73 -10.53 0.12
CA THR A 60 3.08 -10.02 -1.21
C THR A 60 2.23 -8.80 -1.58
N LEU A 61 2.88 -7.76 -2.11
CA LEU A 61 2.26 -6.63 -2.78
C LEU A 61 2.56 -6.73 -4.28
N ARG A 62 1.53 -6.89 -5.10
CA ARG A 62 1.62 -6.93 -6.55
C ARG A 62 1.23 -5.58 -7.13
N ILE A 63 2.14 -4.94 -7.84
CA ILE A 63 1.94 -3.68 -8.54
C ILE A 63 1.85 -3.98 -10.02
N VAL A 64 0.69 -3.71 -10.62
CA VAL A 64 0.32 -4.05 -12.00
C VAL A 64 0.30 -2.79 -12.86
N PRO A 65 1.34 -2.50 -13.65
CA PRO A 65 1.34 -1.36 -14.56
C PRO A 65 0.47 -1.64 -15.79
N ILE A 66 -0.43 -0.71 -16.12
CA ILE A 66 -1.28 -0.74 -17.31
C ILE A 66 -1.13 0.57 -18.06
N ALA A 67 -0.63 0.53 -19.30
CA ALA A 67 -0.29 1.73 -20.09
C ALA A 67 -1.51 2.41 -20.77
N TRP A 68 -2.72 1.87 -20.65
CA TRP A 68 -3.87 2.35 -21.41
C TRP A 68 -4.70 3.36 -20.65
N PHE A 69 -5.08 4.43 -21.36
CA PHE A 69 -6.16 5.32 -20.94
C PHE A 69 -7.50 4.64 -21.29
N GLY A 70 -8.29 4.30 -20.35
CA GLY A 70 -9.64 3.77 -20.56
C GLY A 70 -9.84 2.30 -20.24
N ALA A 71 -8.89 1.61 -19.65
CA ALA A 71 -9.23 0.46 -18.83
C ALA A 71 -10.14 1.00 -17.72
N SER A 72 -11.44 0.98 -17.96
CA SER A 72 -12.44 1.03 -16.91
C SER A 72 -12.04 -0.10 -15.97
N ILE A 73 -11.36 0.24 -14.88
CA ILE A 73 -11.13 -0.71 -13.81
C ILE A 73 -12.55 -0.93 -13.30
N ASN A 74 -13.18 -1.94 -13.88
CA ASN A 74 -14.50 -2.36 -13.46
C ASN A 74 -14.36 -2.69 -11.99
N SER A 75 -14.91 -1.82 -11.15
CA SER A 75 -14.95 -1.92 -9.69
C SER A 75 -15.65 -3.19 -9.19
N SER A 76 -16.07 -4.08 -10.09
CA SER A 76 -16.73 -5.35 -9.79
C SER A 76 -15.80 -6.57 -9.78
N GLU A 77 -14.56 -6.48 -10.27
CA GLU A 77 -13.61 -7.55 -9.98
C GLU A 77 -13.22 -7.42 -8.51
N SER A 78 -13.53 -8.44 -7.74
CA SER A 78 -13.09 -8.65 -6.36
C SER A 78 -11.57 -8.48 -6.30
N LEU A 79 -11.15 -7.29 -5.89
CA LEU A 79 -9.75 -6.89 -5.96
C LEU A 79 -9.02 -7.67 -4.87
N GLU A 80 -8.11 -8.52 -5.29
CA GLU A 80 -7.28 -9.33 -4.40
C GLU A 80 -6.53 -8.44 -3.41
N PRO A 81 -6.56 -8.75 -2.11
CA PRO A 81 -5.75 -8.04 -1.13
C PRO A 81 -4.28 -8.05 -1.55
N GLY A 82 -3.64 -6.89 -1.53
CA GLY A 82 -2.24 -6.77 -1.93
C GLY A 82 -2.00 -6.62 -3.44
N ARG A 83 -3.03 -6.32 -4.24
CA ARG A 83 -2.90 -5.96 -5.65
C ARG A 83 -3.25 -4.49 -5.87
N ILE A 84 -2.40 -3.78 -6.60
CA ILE A 84 -2.57 -2.38 -6.95
C ILE A 84 -2.33 -2.20 -8.44
N VAL A 85 -3.24 -1.52 -9.11
CA VAL A 85 -3.09 -1.18 -10.53
C VAL A 85 -2.49 0.21 -10.65
N CYS A 86 -1.41 0.33 -11.42
CA CYS A 86 -0.80 1.62 -11.78
C CYS A 86 -1.14 1.97 -13.23
N TRP A 87 -1.53 3.21 -13.48
CA TRP A 87 -1.90 3.70 -14.82
C TRP A 87 -1.41 5.13 -15.04
N PRO A 88 -1.12 5.54 -16.31
CA PRO A 88 -0.65 6.88 -16.61
C PRO A 88 -1.79 7.88 -16.48
N GLY A 89 -2.06 8.34 -15.27
CA GLY A 89 -3.04 9.38 -15.00
C GLY A 89 -2.49 10.78 -15.23
N ALA A 90 -3.38 11.78 -15.23
CA ALA A 90 -2.99 13.17 -15.08
C ALA A 90 -2.55 13.45 -13.63
N PRO A 91 -1.74 14.52 -13.38
CA PRO A 91 -1.34 14.90 -12.01
C PRO A 91 -2.52 15.15 -11.06
N THR A 92 -3.68 15.53 -11.60
CA THR A 92 -4.93 15.74 -10.86
C THR A 92 -5.77 14.48 -10.66
N SER A 93 -5.34 13.33 -11.22
CA SER A 93 -6.06 12.08 -11.05
C SER A 93 -6.02 11.62 -9.61
N VAL A 94 -7.17 11.13 -9.13
CA VAL A 94 -7.32 10.67 -7.75
C VAL A 94 -6.96 9.19 -7.64
N ALA A 95 -6.15 8.86 -6.65
CA ALA A 95 -5.89 7.47 -6.29
C ALA A 95 -7.12 6.83 -5.62
N SER A 96 -7.32 5.56 -5.87
CA SER A 96 -8.25 4.72 -5.10
C SER A 96 -7.46 3.70 -4.27
N PRO A 97 -8.11 3.00 -3.32
CA PRO A 97 -7.41 2.01 -2.49
C PRO A 97 -6.65 0.92 -3.28
N GLN A 98 -6.98 0.76 -4.56
CA GLN A 98 -6.46 -0.31 -5.40
C GLN A 98 -5.96 0.17 -6.76
N SER A 99 -5.97 1.48 -7.01
CA SER A 99 -5.39 2.07 -8.20
C SER A 99 -4.65 3.37 -7.88
N LEU A 100 -3.48 3.51 -8.48
CA LEU A 100 -2.63 4.68 -8.30
C LEU A 100 -2.25 5.25 -9.67
N PRO A 101 -2.55 6.54 -9.95
CA PRO A 101 -2.02 7.20 -11.12
C PRO A 101 -0.51 7.41 -10.95
N VAL A 102 0.27 6.84 -11.88
CA VAL A 102 1.73 6.93 -11.91
C VAL A 102 2.13 7.61 -13.21
N SER A 103 2.11 8.93 -13.20
CA SER A 103 2.36 9.78 -14.36
C SER A 103 3.79 10.32 -14.39
N PRO A 104 4.48 10.29 -15.53
CA PRO A 104 5.75 11.00 -15.71
C PRO A 104 5.67 12.52 -15.53
N LEU A 105 4.47 13.06 -15.61
CA LEU A 105 4.21 14.50 -15.43
C LEU A 105 3.94 14.89 -13.98
N ASP A 106 3.82 13.92 -13.08
CA ASP A 106 3.59 14.15 -11.66
C ASP A 106 4.93 14.25 -10.92
N LEU A 107 5.27 15.43 -10.44
CA LEU A 107 6.51 15.68 -9.69
C LEU A 107 6.58 14.92 -8.36
N TYR A 108 5.45 14.52 -7.81
CA TYR A 108 5.33 13.80 -6.54
C TYR A 108 5.06 12.30 -6.70
N VAL A 109 5.27 11.76 -7.89
CA VAL A 109 4.96 10.36 -8.19
C VAL A 109 5.76 9.38 -7.31
N VAL A 110 7.02 9.70 -7.02
CA VAL A 110 7.90 8.87 -6.19
C VAL A 110 7.38 8.81 -4.75
N GLU A 111 6.97 9.95 -4.19
CA GLU A 111 6.41 10.05 -2.85
C GLU A 111 5.09 9.32 -2.74
N LYS A 112 4.21 9.45 -3.74
CA LYS A 112 2.92 8.75 -3.78
C LYS A 112 3.09 7.23 -3.79
N VAL A 113 3.97 6.71 -4.66
CA VAL A 113 4.30 5.28 -4.71
C VAL A 113 4.97 4.83 -3.42
N GLY A 114 5.89 5.64 -2.88
CA GLY A 114 6.55 5.38 -1.62
C GLY A 114 5.56 5.27 -0.46
N LYS A 115 4.64 6.22 -0.34
CA LYS A 115 3.59 6.19 0.69
C LYS A 115 2.73 4.93 0.61
N LEU A 116 2.35 4.52 -0.59
CA LEU A 116 1.56 3.31 -0.80
C LEU A 116 2.29 2.05 -0.32
N ILE A 117 3.58 1.92 -0.66
CA ILE A 117 4.40 0.79 -0.22
C ILE A 117 4.60 0.84 1.30
N ASP A 118 4.82 2.02 1.89
CA ASP A 118 4.94 2.20 3.34
C ASP A 118 3.67 1.76 4.08
N GLU A 119 2.52 2.17 3.60
CA GLU A 119 1.23 1.79 4.18
C GLU A 119 1.03 0.27 4.12
N TRP A 120 1.43 -0.37 3.02
CA TRP A 120 1.40 -1.82 2.92
C TRP A 120 2.37 -2.47 3.90
N MET A 121 3.63 -2.04 3.97
CA MET A 121 4.63 -2.57 4.90
C MET A 121 4.19 -2.40 6.36
N LEU A 122 3.62 -1.25 6.70
CA LEU A 122 3.08 -0.98 8.04
C LEU A 122 1.95 -1.95 8.39
N ARG A 123 1.04 -2.22 7.46
CA ARG A 123 -0.02 -3.21 7.65
C ARG A 123 0.55 -4.61 7.91
N GLN A 124 1.62 -5.00 7.18
CA GLN A 124 2.27 -6.30 7.41
C GLN A 124 2.90 -6.38 8.82
N LEU A 125 3.54 -5.29 9.26
CA LEU A 125 4.10 -5.20 10.60
C LEU A 125 3.00 -5.35 11.67
N LEU A 126 1.89 -4.66 11.51
CA LEU A 126 0.76 -4.71 12.45
C LEU A 126 0.08 -6.08 12.47
N GLN A 127 -0.02 -6.77 11.32
CA GLN A 127 -0.58 -8.12 11.25
C GLN A 127 0.27 -9.15 12.02
N GLY A 128 1.58 -8.96 12.11
CA GLY A 128 2.48 -9.82 12.89
C GLY A 128 2.38 -9.61 14.40
N HIS A 129 1.81 -8.50 14.86
CA HIS A 129 1.74 -8.12 16.27
C HIS A 129 0.34 -8.12 16.88
N GLY A 130 -0.68 -8.47 16.11
CA GLY A 130 -2.07 -8.44 16.57
C GLY A 130 -2.91 -9.59 16.05
N ARG A 131 -3.92 -9.96 16.84
CA ARG A 131 -5.03 -10.77 16.35
C ARG A 131 -5.63 -10.07 15.13
N LYS A 132 -5.91 -10.80 14.04
CA LYS A 132 -6.80 -10.28 12.97
C LYS A 132 -8.12 -9.90 13.65
N LEU A 133 -8.27 -8.63 13.92
CA LEU A 133 -9.57 -8.11 14.30
C LEU A 133 -10.39 -8.09 13.00
N GLY A 134 -11.56 -8.71 13.06
CA GLY A 134 -12.58 -8.49 12.04
C GLY A 134 -12.93 -6.99 11.96
N PRO A 135 -13.78 -6.58 11.03
CA PRO A 135 -14.24 -5.21 10.98
C PRO A 135 -14.73 -4.82 12.38
N LEU A 136 -14.29 -3.64 12.86
CA LEU A 136 -14.72 -3.13 14.15
C LEU A 136 -16.26 -3.18 14.22
N PRO A 137 -16.84 -3.71 15.29
CA PRO A 137 -18.28 -3.63 15.49
C PRO A 137 -18.75 -2.19 15.35
N THR A 138 -19.93 -1.98 14.77
CA THR A 138 -20.47 -0.64 14.52
C THR A 138 -20.44 0.29 15.75
N PRO A 139 -20.74 -0.19 16.98
CA PRO A 139 -20.61 0.64 18.18
C PRO A 139 -19.16 1.09 18.44
N ALA A 140 -18.21 0.17 18.34
CA ALA A 140 -16.80 0.49 18.55
C ALA A 140 -16.26 1.47 17.49
N LYS A 141 -16.69 1.34 16.23
CA LYS A 141 -16.36 2.30 15.17
C LYS A 141 -16.88 3.71 15.50
N LYS A 142 -18.13 3.83 15.94
CA LYS A 142 -18.70 5.11 16.36
C LYS A 142 -17.93 5.75 17.51
N LEU A 143 -17.52 4.96 18.50
CA LEU A 143 -16.70 5.45 19.62
C LEU A 143 -15.34 5.97 19.17
N THR A 144 -14.67 5.28 18.26
CA THR A 144 -13.39 5.74 17.71
C THR A 144 -13.53 7.02 16.89
N GLU A 145 -14.66 7.22 16.21
CA GLU A 145 -14.99 8.46 15.50
C GLU A 145 -15.32 9.62 16.47
N THR A 146 -15.88 9.29 17.62
CA THR A 146 -16.24 10.28 18.65
C THR A 146 -15.04 10.80 19.43
N TRP A 147 -13.96 10.01 19.51
CA TRP A 147 -12.74 10.37 20.24
C TRP A 147 -11.50 10.46 19.34
N PRO A 148 -11.45 11.38 18.37
CA PRO A 148 -10.37 11.47 17.38
C PRO A 148 -9.01 11.81 18.01
N GLU A 149 -8.99 12.41 19.21
CA GLU A 149 -7.76 12.72 19.95
C GLU A 149 -7.10 11.48 20.56
N GLN A 150 -7.87 10.40 20.75
CA GLN A 150 -7.41 9.18 21.38
C GLN A 150 -7.23 8.03 20.41
N PHE A 151 -7.84 8.12 19.24
CA PHE A 151 -7.78 7.07 18.22
C PHE A 151 -7.41 7.61 16.86
N GLU A 152 -6.52 6.91 16.19
CA GLU A 152 -6.17 7.11 14.78
C GLU A 152 -6.61 5.88 13.99
N SER A 153 -7.43 6.10 12.97
CA SER A 153 -7.80 5.02 12.05
C SER A 153 -6.67 4.77 11.05
N ILE A 154 -6.00 3.64 11.17
CA ILE A 154 -4.91 3.24 10.26
C ILE A 154 -5.49 2.53 9.03
N SER A 155 -6.56 1.77 9.20
CA SER A 155 -7.26 1.06 8.14
C SER A 155 -8.71 0.78 8.57
N PRO A 156 -9.60 0.30 7.67
CA PRO A 156 -10.96 -0.09 8.05
C PRO A 156 -11.04 -1.13 9.17
N THR A 157 -9.94 -1.83 9.44
CA THR A 157 -9.88 -2.92 10.43
C THR A 157 -8.88 -2.68 11.56
N HIS A 158 -8.14 -1.55 11.53
CA HIS A 158 -7.11 -1.25 12.53
C HIS A 158 -7.24 0.19 13.01
N VAL A 159 -7.28 0.33 14.32
CA VAL A 159 -7.29 1.61 15.02
C VAL A 159 -6.10 1.65 15.97
N ARG A 160 -5.38 2.75 15.97
CA ARG A 160 -4.27 3.00 16.87
C ARG A 160 -4.75 3.83 18.05
N LEU A 161 -4.41 3.42 19.25
CA LEU A 161 -4.62 4.21 20.46
C LEU A 161 -3.47 5.23 20.57
N LEU A 162 -3.79 6.52 20.58
CA LEU A 162 -2.82 7.62 20.68
C LEU A 162 -2.53 8.02 22.12
N ALA A 163 -3.52 7.87 23.01
CA ALA A 163 -3.40 8.21 24.42
C ALA A 163 -4.12 7.19 25.30
N PRO A 164 -3.69 6.98 26.54
CA PRO A 164 -4.37 6.08 27.47
C PRO A 164 -5.86 6.47 27.64
N LEU A 165 -6.72 5.47 27.64
CA LEU A 165 -8.13 5.65 27.92
C LEU A 165 -8.33 5.75 29.44
N ASP A 166 -9.17 6.68 29.88
CA ASP A 166 -9.67 6.68 31.25
C ASP A 166 -10.61 5.48 31.51
N GLY A 167 -10.86 5.17 32.77
CA GLY A 167 -11.62 3.99 33.15
C GLY A 167 -13.04 3.95 32.58
N GLN A 168 -13.69 5.12 32.41
CA GLN A 168 -15.02 5.23 31.86
C GLN A 168 -15.03 4.90 30.36
N LYS A 169 -14.13 5.51 29.58
CA LYS A 169 -14.00 5.26 28.13
C LYS A 169 -13.57 3.82 27.86
N ALA A 170 -12.70 3.25 28.70
CA ALA A 170 -12.32 1.84 28.59
C ALA A 170 -13.49 0.89 28.84
N ALA A 171 -14.42 1.23 29.74
CA ALA A 171 -15.63 0.46 29.99
C ALA A 171 -16.61 0.55 28.80
N GLU A 172 -16.82 1.74 28.25
CA GLU A 172 -17.67 1.95 27.07
C GLU A 172 -17.17 1.20 25.83
N LEU A 173 -15.85 1.06 25.67
CA LEU A 173 -15.25 0.32 24.55
C LEU A 173 -15.43 -1.21 24.68
N LYS A 174 -15.64 -1.71 25.90
CA LYS A 174 -15.84 -3.14 26.20
C LYS A 174 -17.31 -3.58 26.16
N ALA A 175 -18.22 -2.65 26.25
CA ALA A 175 -19.66 -2.90 26.20
C ALA A 175 -20.17 -3.12 24.76
#